data_a38c8cabea4ba52b16b3b0d14bd9cf67
#
_entry.id   a38c8cabea4ba52b16b3b0d14bd9cf67
#
_cell.length_a   1.000
_cell.length_b   1.000
_cell.length_c   1.000
_cell.angle_alpha   90.00
_cell.angle_beta   90.00
_cell.angle_gamma   90.00
#
_symmetry.space_group_name_H-M   'P 1'
#
loop_
_entity.id
_entity.type
_entity.pdbx_description
1 polymer ?
#
loop_
_entity_poly.entity_id
_entity_poly.type
_entity_poly.pdbx_seq_one_letter_code
_entity_poly.pdbx_strand_id
1 'polypeptide(L)'
;MRSSVGSEKRDLGERIASVFELAGAEVVLSGAYDGWNPDMDSPILAAMVASYERLFGRRPAVTAIHAGLECGIIRTNYPHLDMISFGPTICYPHSPDEKVSIPSVERFWNYLLETLRSAPEK
;
A
#
# COMPACT_ATOMS: atom_id res chain seq x y z
N MET A 1 13.89 6.44 -4.74
CA MET A 1 14.09 5.12 -4.10
C MET A 1 12.80 4.73 -3.38
N ARG A 2 12.47 3.42 -3.37
CA ARG A 2 11.26 2.92 -2.72
C ARG A 2 11.58 1.61 -1.99
N SER A 3 11.12 1.47 -0.76
CA SER A 3 11.10 0.23 0.02
C SER A 3 9.95 0.29 1.02
N SER A 4 9.40 -0.84 1.37
CA SER A 4 8.44 -0.96 2.50
C SER A 4 9.16 -0.84 3.85
N VAL A 5 10.49 -0.99 3.88
CA VAL A 5 11.35 -0.92 5.07
C VAL A 5 12.11 0.39 5.07
N GLY A 6 11.84 1.27 6.05
CA GLY A 6 12.43 2.60 6.11
C GLY A 6 13.96 2.62 6.28
N SER A 7 14.52 1.64 7.03
CA SER A 7 15.98 1.52 7.19
C SER A 7 16.69 1.16 5.90
N GLU A 8 16.14 0.26 5.10
CA GLU A 8 16.70 -0.12 3.79
C GLU A 8 16.69 1.06 2.81
N LYS A 9 15.61 1.85 2.85
CA LYS A 9 15.50 3.04 2.01
C LYS A 9 16.56 4.09 2.37
N ARG A 10 16.83 4.30 3.65
CA ARG A 10 17.91 5.21 4.10
C ARG A 10 19.27 4.70 3.69
N ASP A 11 19.58 3.45 4.00
CA ASP A 11 20.88 2.81 3.63
C ASP A 11 21.15 2.91 2.13
N LEU A 12 20.16 2.59 1.30
CA LEU A 12 20.28 2.73 -0.15
C LEU A 12 20.49 4.18 -0.58
N GLY A 13 19.80 5.13 0.08
CA GLY A 13 19.95 6.56 -0.16
C GLY A 13 21.36 7.06 0.11
N GLU A 14 21.91 6.69 1.25
CA GLU A 14 23.27 7.05 1.68
C GLU A 14 24.33 6.45 0.75
N ARG A 15 24.18 5.20 0.35
CA ARG A 15 25.07 4.55 -0.61
C ARG A 15 25.09 5.25 -1.97
N ILE A 16 23.90 5.61 -2.48
CA ILE A 16 23.80 6.33 -3.75
C ILE A 16 24.42 7.73 -3.62
N ALA A 17 24.12 8.44 -2.52
CA ALA A 17 24.71 9.76 -2.26
C ALA A 17 26.23 9.69 -2.25
N SER A 18 26.82 8.73 -1.55
CA SER A 18 28.27 8.54 -1.46
C SER A 18 28.94 8.36 -2.84
N VAL A 19 28.29 7.65 -3.75
CA VAL A 19 28.81 7.47 -5.12
C VAL A 19 28.87 8.80 -5.88
N PHE A 20 27.83 9.63 -5.76
CA PHE A 20 27.80 10.93 -6.42
C PHE A 20 28.76 11.93 -5.77
N GLU A 21 28.89 11.92 -4.44
CA GLU A 21 29.84 12.75 -3.69
C GLU A 21 31.30 12.42 -4.06
N LEU A 22 31.62 11.14 -4.20
CA LEU A 22 32.92 10.69 -4.69
C LEU A 22 33.24 11.20 -6.10
N ALA A 23 32.22 11.44 -6.93
CA ALA A 23 32.34 12.06 -8.24
C ALA A 23 32.37 13.60 -8.19
N GLY A 24 32.35 14.21 -7.02
CA GLY A 24 32.39 15.65 -6.81
C GLY A 24 31.04 16.35 -6.92
N ALA A 25 29.92 15.61 -6.86
CA ALA A 25 28.59 16.20 -6.87
C ALA A 25 28.13 16.60 -5.47
N GLU A 26 27.33 17.65 -5.39
CA GLU A 26 26.55 17.96 -4.18
C GLU A 26 25.26 17.14 -4.21
N VAL A 27 24.95 16.42 -3.12
CA VAL A 27 23.78 15.54 -3.03
C VAL A 27 22.82 16.03 -1.98
N VAL A 28 21.57 16.22 -2.38
CA VAL A 28 20.47 16.57 -1.45
C VAL A 28 19.44 15.44 -1.45
N LEU A 29 19.23 14.83 -0.28
CA LEU A 29 18.17 13.84 -0.06
C LEU A 29 16.92 14.55 0.47
N SER A 30 15.83 14.48 -0.27
CA SER A 30 14.57 15.16 0.08
C SER A 30 13.35 14.30 -0.27
N GLY A 31 12.16 14.70 0.20
CA GLY A 31 10.89 14.06 -0.14
C GLY A 31 10.75 12.62 0.40
N ALA A 32 11.43 12.31 1.51
CA ALA A 32 11.31 11.01 2.14
C ALA A 32 9.96 10.88 2.86
N TYR A 33 9.32 9.72 2.70
CA TYR A 33 8.17 9.28 3.48
C TYR A 33 8.37 7.82 3.88
N ASP A 34 7.75 7.40 4.97
CA ASP A 34 7.92 6.05 5.48
C ASP A 34 7.28 5.00 4.58
N GLY A 35 7.89 3.83 4.54
CA GLY A 35 7.30 2.66 3.92
C GLY A 35 6.19 2.07 4.78
N TRP A 36 5.24 1.39 4.15
CA TRP A 36 4.24 0.61 4.84
C TRP A 36 4.62 -0.88 4.76
N ASN A 37 5.20 -1.36 5.84
CA ASN A 37 5.59 -2.77 5.95
C ASN A 37 4.32 -3.63 6.10
N PRO A 38 4.09 -4.64 5.25
CA PRO A 38 2.92 -5.50 5.35
C PRO A 38 2.92 -6.29 6.66
N ASP A 39 1.74 -6.38 7.27
CA ASP A 39 1.47 -7.24 8.41
C ASP A 39 0.56 -8.38 7.96
N MET A 40 1.10 -9.58 7.91
CA MET A 40 0.35 -10.77 7.46
C MET A 40 -0.54 -11.35 8.55
N ASP A 41 -0.33 -10.94 9.80
CA ASP A 41 -1.13 -11.35 10.97
C ASP A 41 -2.21 -10.31 11.33
N SER A 42 -2.40 -9.31 10.48
CA SER A 42 -3.38 -8.24 10.64
C SER A 42 -4.81 -8.78 10.75
N PRO A 43 -5.55 -8.46 11.82
CA PRO A 43 -6.96 -8.84 11.99
C PRO A 43 -7.88 -8.32 10.86
N ILE A 44 -7.67 -7.07 10.39
CA ILE A 44 -8.46 -6.53 9.28
C ILE A 44 -8.17 -7.27 7.98
N LEU A 45 -6.92 -7.67 7.74
CA LEU A 45 -6.57 -8.49 6.57
C LEU A 45 -7.32 -9.81 6.60
N ALA A 46 -7.31 -10.51 7.73
CA ALA A 46 -8.00 -11.80 7.89
C ALA A 46 -9.52 -11.65 7.66
N ALA A 47 -10.14 -10.64 8.25
CA ALA A 47 -11.57 -10.36 8.10
C ALA A 47 -11.94 -10.04 6.64
N MET A 48 -11.12 -9.26 5.96
CA MET A 48 -11.35 -8.89 4.56
C MET A 48 -11.14 -10.06 3.61
N VAL A 49 -10.13 -10.89 3.82
CA VAL A 49 -9.94 -12.14 3.04
C VAL A 49 -11.16 -13.03 3.17
N ALA A 50 -11.65 -13.27 4.40
CA ALA A 50 -12.83 -14.08 4.64
C ALA A 50 -14.10 -13.50 3.97
N SER A 51 -14.29 -12.20 4.02
CA SER A 51 -15.40 -11.51 3.33
C SER A 51 -15.33 -11.64 1.82
N TYR A 52 -14.13 -11.52 1.26
CA TYR A 52 -13.92 -11.71 -0.18
C TYR A 52 -14.22 -13.14 -0.63
N GLU A 53 -13.76 -14.13 0.13
CA GLU A 53 -14.01 -15.55 -0.15
C GLU A 53 -15.51 -15.86 -0.11
N ARG A 54 -16.25 -15.32 0.86
CA ARG A 54 -17.72 -15.47 0.94
C ARG A 54 -18.42 -14.88 -0.29
N LEU A 55 -18.02 -13.68 -0.72
CA LEU A 55 -18.68 -12.99 -1.82
C LEU A 55 -18.36 -13.60 -3.20
N PHE A 56 -17.12 -14.02 -3.41
CA PHE A 56 -16.64 -14.34 -4.76
C PHE A 56 -16.19 -15.80 -4.92
N GLY A 57 -16.27 -16.62 -3.87
CA GLY A 57 -15.92 -18.04 -3.92
C GLY A 57 -14.44 -18.33 -4.18
N ARG A 58 -13.57 -17.35 -4.02
CA ARG A 58 -12.12 -17.48 -4.23
C ARG A 58 -11.33 -16.56 -3.32
N ARG A 59 -10.10 -16.93 -3.02
CA ARG A 59 -9.20 -16.10 -2.22
C ARG A 59 -8.69 -14.90 -3.01
N PRO A 60 -8.65 -13.68 -2.41
CA PRO A 60 -8.04 -12.53 -3.05
C PRO A 60 -6.51 -12.67 -3.11
N ALA A 61 -5.88 -12.01 -4.08
CA ALA A 61 -4.43 -11.82 -4.04
C ALA A 61 -4.10 -10.76 -2.99
N VAL A 62 -3.28 -11.14 -2.00
CA VAL A 62 -2.72 -10.21 -1.02
C VAL A 62 -1.30 -9.89 -1.47
N THR A 63 -1.04 -8.63 -1.74
CA THR A 63 0.25 -8.19 -2.28
C THR A 63 0.74 -6.95 -1.54
N ALA A 64 2.05 -6.78 -1.49
CA ALA A 64 2.68 -5.53 -1.10
C ALA A 64 3.22 -4.85 -2.36
N ILE A 65 3.09 -3.54 -2.44
CA ILE A 65 3.65 -2.76 -3.54
C ILE A 65 4.63 -1.71 -2.99
N HIS A 66 5.70 -1.47 -3.71
CA HIS A 66 6.65 -0.41 -3.41
C HIS A 66 6.16 0.94 -3.96
N ALA A 67 5.01 1.39 -3.47
CA ALA A 67 4.41 2.67 -3.84
C ALA A 67 4.21 3.55 -2.60
N GLY A 68 4.10 4.85 -2.82
CA GLY A 68 3.68 5.77 -1.77
C GLY A 68 2.18 5.63 -1.56
N LEU A 69 1.79 4.85 -0.55
CA LEU A 69 0.41 4.73 -0.15
C LEU A 69 0.14 5.64 1.05
N GLU A 70 -1.03 6.21 1.10
CA GLU A 70 -1.52 7.06 2.20
C GLU A 70 -1.44 6.33 3.54
N CYS A 71 -1.62 5.02 3.56
CA CYS A 71 -1.47 4.18 4.75
C CYS A 71 -0.06 4.27 5.36
N GLY A 72 0.99 4.42 4.55
CA GLY A 72 2.35 4.64 5.07
C GLY A 72 2.48 5.95 5.83
N ILE A 73 1.88 7.02 5.30
CA ILE A 73 1.87 8.36 5.94
C ILE A 73 1.02 8.34 7.22
N ILE A 74 -0.15 7.70 7.17
CA ILE A 74 -1.04 7.57 8.33
C ILE A 74 -0.34 6.78 9.44
N ARG A 75 0.33 5.69 9.11
CA ARG A 75 1.03 4.84 10.09
C ARG A 75 2.13 5.58 10.84
N THR A 76 2.78 6.54 10.22
CA THR A 76 3.81 7.36 10.89
C THR A 76 3.24 8.10 12.10
N ASN A 77 2.00 8.59 12.00
CA ASN A 77 1.32 9.30 13.06
C ASN A 77 0.48 8.38 13.97
N TYR A 78 0.03 7.24 13.44
CA TYR A 78 -0.85 6.28 14.11
C TYR A 78 -0.29 4.85 13.98
N PRO A 79 0.82 4.51 14.67
CA PRO A 79 1.51 3.23 14.49
C PRO A 79 0.70 2.00 14.91
N HIS A 80 -0.34 2.21 15.72
CA HIS A 80 -1.22 1.13 16.21
C HIS A 80 -2.44 0.88 15.31
N LEU A 81 -2.62 1.71 14.27
CA LEU A 81 -3.76 1.57 13.38
C LEU A 81 -3.54 0.39 12.44
N ASP A 82 -4.44 -0.58 12.50
CA ASP A 82 -4.50 -1.69 11.55
C ASP A 82 -5.18 -1.21 10.28
N MET A 83 -4.52 -1.40 9.15
CA MET A 83 -4.95 -0.81 7.88
C MET A 83 -4.78 -1.77 6.71
N ILE A 84 -5.65 -1.62 5.73
CA ILE A 84 -5.56 -2.30 4.45
C ILE A 84 -5.89 -1.32 3.31
N SER A 85 -5.24 -1.51 2.17
CA SER A 85 -5.55 -0.77 0.94
C SER A 85 -6.19 -1.72 -0.06
N PHE A 86 -7.33 -1.34 -0.62
CA PHE A 86 -8.02 -2.10 -1.64
C PHE A 86 -8.82 -1.17 -2.56
N GLY A 87 -9.09 -1.62 -3.77
CA GLY A 87 -9.80 -0.79 -4.74
C GLY A 87 -10.19 -1.56 -6.00
N PRO A 88 -10.83 -0.88 -6.97
CA PRO A 88 -11.10 -1.45 -8.27
C PRO A 88 -9.80 -1.64 -9.07
N THR A 89 -9.90 -2.37 -10.18
CA THR A 89 -8.76 -2.57 -11.08
C THR A 89 -8.50 -1.31 -11.89
N ILE A 90 -7.35 -0.70 -11.64
CA ILE A 90 -6.85 0.47 -12.38
C ILE A 90 -5.66 0.03 -13.24
N CYS A 91 -5.64 0.47 -14.49
CA CYS A 91 -4.55 0.25 -15.43
C CYS A 91 -3.87 1.58 -15.73
N TYR A 92 -2.55 1.55 -15.84
CA TYR A 92 -1.70 2.70 -16.19
C TYR A 92 -1.87 3.91 -15.27
N PRO A 93 -1.87 3.74 -13.92
CA PRO A 93 -2.06 4.86 -13.00
C PRO A 93 -1.01 5.95 -13.25
N HIS A 94 -1.40 7.20 -13.06
CA HIS A 94 -0.57 8.40 -13.27
C HIS A 94 -0.12 8.62 -14.72
N SER A 95 -0.83 8.09 -15.68
CA SER A 95 -0.56 8.29 -17.11
C SER A 95 -1.80 8.85 -17.83
N PRO A 96 -1.63 9.44 -19.03
CA PRO A 96 -2.78 9.87 -19.86
C PRO A 96 -3.71 8.73 -20.26
N ASP A 97 -3.23 7.48 -20.23
CA ASP A 97 -3.99 6.28 -20.56
C ASP A 97 -4.64 5.61 -19.34
N GLU A 98 -4.64 6.28 -18.18
CA GLU A 98 -5.23 5.76 -16.95
C GLU A 98 -6.70 5.42 -17.15
N LYS A 99 -7.06 4.22 -16.74
CA LYS A 99 -8.43 3.72 -16.87
C LYS A 99 -8.78 2.73 -15.76
N VAL A 100 -10.06 2.69 -15.41
CA VAL A 100 -10.64 1.75 -14.46
C VAL A 100 -11.53 0.74 -15.15
N SER A 101 -11.49 -0.51 -14.71
CA SER A 101 -12.41 -1.55 -15.17
C SER A 101 -13.78 -1.35 -14.55
N ILE A 102 -14.79 -0.96 -15.34
CA ILE A 102 -16.18 -0.74 -14.87
C ILE A 102 -16.72 -1.96 -14.10
N PRO A 103 -16.58 -3.22 -14.57
CA PRO A 103 -17.04 -4.39 -13.80
C PRO A 103 -16.29 -4.57 -12.47
N SER A 104 -15.08 -4.04 -12.33
CA SER A 104 -14.35 -4.10 -11.06
C SER A 104 -14.83 -3.07 -10.05
N VAL A 105 -15.41 -1.97 -10.49
CA VAL A 105 -16.02 -0.96 -9.61
C VAL A 105 -17.22 -1.56 -8.86
N GLU A 106 -18.08 -2.28 -9.57
CA GLU A 106 -19.22 -2.98 -8.96
C GLU A 106 -18.76 -4.03 -7.94
N ARG A 107 -17.76 -4.85 -8.29
CA ARG A 107 -17.19 -5.82 -7.34
C ARG A 107 -16.59 -5.15 -6.12
N PHE A 108 -15.84 -4.06 -6.31
CA PHE A 108 -15.27 -3.28 -5.24
C PHE A 108 -16.35 -2.70 -4.32
N TRP A 109 -17.43 -2.15 -4.88
CA TRP A 109 -18.55 -1.59 -4.11
C TRP A 109 -19.22 -2.66 -3.25
N ASN A 110 -19.54 -3.81 -3.81
CA ASN A 110 -20.14 -4.92 -3.07
C ASN A 110 -19.22 -5.42 -1.95
N TYR A 111 -17.92 -5.48 -2.21
CA TYR A 111 -16.92 -5.86 -1.23
C TYR A 111 -16.79 -4.82 -0.10
N LEU A 112 -16.80 -3.54 -0.43
CA LEU A 112 -16.81 -2.46 0.56
C LEU A 112 -18.03 -2.55 1.48
N LEU A 113 -19.22 -2.71 0.91
CA LEU A 113 -20.45 -2.85 1.70
C LEU A 113 -20.41 -4.06 2.64
N GLU A 114 -19.92 -5.20 2.16
CA GLU A 114 -19.79 -6.40 3.00
C GLU A 114 -18.76 -6.20 4.12
N THR A 115 -17.66 -5.54 3.83
CA THR A 115 -16.63 -5.21 4.82
C THR A 115 -17.22 -4.32 5.92
N LEU A 116 -17.98 -3.29 5.56
CA LEU A 116 -18.62 -2.40 6.53
C LEU A 116 -19.69 -3.10 7.37
N ARG A 117 -20.44 -4.03 6.78
CA ARG A 117 -21.45 -4.84 7.52
C ARG A 117 -20.80 -5.83 8.49
N SER A 118 -19.61 -6.31 8.16
CA SER A 118 -18.84 -7.28 8.95
C SER A 118 -17.89 -6.61 9.95
N ALA A 119 -17.84 -5.28 9.98
CA ALA A 119 -17.03 -4.56 10.95
C ALA A 119 -17.50 -4.86 12.38
N PRO A 120 -16.58 -5.18 13.31
CA PRO A 120 -16.97 -5.45 14.69
C PRO A 120 -17.60 -4.19 15.32
N GLU A 121 -18.72 -4.36 15.98
CA GLU A 121 -19.28 -3.32 16.85
C GLU A 121 -18.35 -3.10 18.05
N LYS A 122 -18.18 -1.84 18.47
CA LYS A 122 -17.35 -1.48 19.64
C LYS A 122 -18.01 -1.91 20.93
#